data_8c524980ec5b819119262d550934b10f
#
_entry.id   8c524980ec5b819119262d550934b10f
#
_cell.length_a   1.000
_cell.length_b   1.000
_cell.length_c   1.000
_cell.angle_alpha   90.00
_cell.angle_beta   90.00
_cell.angle_gamma   90.00
#
_symmetry.space_group_name_H-M   'P 1'
#
loop_
_entity.id
_entity.type
_entity.pdbx_description
1 polymer ?
#
loop_
_entity_poly.entity_id
_entity_poly.type
_entity_poly.pdbx_seq_one_letter_code
_entity_poly.pdbx_strand_id
1 'polypeptide(L)'
;EQIRNPKSEIRNQGEFNKVITEKGLRYDLTVPFARYVVMNRNEITFPFKRYQMQPVWRADRPQKGRYREFWQCDADVVGSDSLLNELDLIQIYDEAFRKLGIGNYELRMNNRKVLAGIAEVVKTIDVINSIAVAIDKLDKIGEEGVRKELTEQGFKEEELNRLFEIITITGENEAILNQLQSKLQTSTEGLQGIAELKFILQSLQPINQSTHQPINLKLDFSLARGLSYYTGCIFEVVSTEGSLKSSIGGGGRYDNLTGIFGLPNVSGVGISFGLDRIYDVMDELKLFPQALNATSTKVLVCAFDEHTQLTGINITKQLRDAGIASELYPALPKSNKEKEKPMLKPMNYADALNIPYTVILKSDGNYVLKNMTEKTETVLSLNDIIHHLSTKH
;
A
#
# COMPACT_ATOMS: atom_id res chain seq x y z
N GLU A 1 0.84 9.43 41.81
CA GLU A 1 -0.05 10.61 42.08
C GLU A 1 -0.44 11.38 40.84
N GLN A 2 0.47 11.62 39.87
CA GLN A 2 0.13 12.28 38.58
C GLN A 2 -0.88 11.50 37.70
N ILE A 3 -1.04 10.22 37.94
CA ILE A 3 -1.99 9.36 37.18
C ILE A 3 -3.40 9.40 37.81
N ARG A 4 -3.59 9.89 39.03
CA ARG A 4 -4.87 9.83 39.77
C ARG A 4 -5.92 10.85 39.32
N ASN A 5 -5.55 11.92 38.61
CA ASN A 5 -6.54 12.89 38.08
C ASN A 5 -6.11 13.54 36.79
N PRO A 6 -6.11 12.77 35.65
CA PRO A 6 -5.54 13.22 34.38
C PRO A 6 -6.36 14.33 33.68
N LYS A 7 -7.57 14.62 34.11
CA LYS A 7 -8.46 15.55 33.40
C LYS A 7 -8.34 17.03 33.80
N SER A 8 -7.74 17.35 34.93
CA SER A 8 -7.72 18.74 35.42
C SER A 8 -6.39 19.49 35.24
N GLU A 9 -5.27 18.80 34.97
CA GLU A 9 -3.94 19.44 34.89
C GLU A 9 -3.25 19.30 33.55
N ILE A 10 -3.72 18.41 32.65
CA ILE A 10 -3.09 18.18 31.35
C ILE A 10 -3.72 19.09 30.31
N ARG A 11 -3.12 20.26 30.12
CA ARG A 11 -3.54 21.23 29.10
C ARG A 11 -3.13 20.82 27.67
N ASN A 12 -2.19 19.88 27.54
CA ASN A 12 -1.67 19.42 26.25
C ASN A 12 -1.37 17.92 26.30
N GLN A 13 -2.09 17.13 25.50
CA GLN A 13 -1.93 15.68 25.42
C GLN A 13 -0.52 15.27 24.94
N GLY A 14 0.14 16.13 24.15
CA GLY A 14 1.51 15.91 23.69
C GLY A 14 2.56 16.00 24.82
N GLU A 15 2.37 16.89 25.79
CA GLU A 15 3.25 17.01 26.95
C GLU A 15 3.07 15.84 27.90
N PHE A 16 1.84 15.42 28.12
CA PHE A 16 1.55 14.23 28.93
C PHE A 16 2.21 12.99 28.35
N ASN A 17 2.08 12.76 27.05
CA ASN A 17 2.70 11.61 26.40
C ASN A 17 4.22 11.59 26.56
N LYS A 18 4.90 12.74 26.52
CA LYS A 18 6.35 12.85 26.75
C LYS A 18 6.76 12.44 28.16
N VAL A 19 5.88 12.63 29.16
CA VAL A 19 6.18 12.29 30.55
C VAL A 19 5.97 10.80 30.84
N ILE A 20 5.01 10.15 30.17
CA ILE A 20 4.63 8.76 30.45
C ILE A 20 5.21 7.74 29.47
N THR A 21 5.77 8.20 28.34
CA THR A 21 6.31 7.30 27.31
C THR A 21 7.73 7.69 26.92
N GLU A 22 8.65 6.76 27.09
CA GLU A 22 10.03 6.89 26.60
C GLU A 22 10.12 6.60 25.10
N LYS A 23 9.32 5.66 24.62
CA LYS A 23 9.31 5.20 23.24
C LYS A 23 7.87 5.02 22.76
N GLY A 24 7.63 5.29 21.50
CA GLY A 24 6.34 5.08 20.83
C GLY A 24 6.47 4.25 19.57
N LEU A 25 5.37 3.65 19.15
CA LEU A 25 5.28 3.01 17.85
C LEU A 25 5.34 4.06 16.74
N ARG A 26 6.03 3.75 15.65
CA ARG A 26 6.17 4.70 14.52
C ARG A 26 4.85 4.87 13.78
N TYR A 27 4.54 6.13 13.49
CA TYR A 27 3.34 6.52 12.76
C TYR A 27 3.50 6.37 11.23
N ASP A 28 4.72 6.61 10.73
CA ASP A 28 5.14 6.49 9.33
C ASP A 28 6.60 6.01 9.24
N LEU A 29 7.10 5.87 8.02
CA LEU A 29 8.50 5.52 7.76
C LEU A 29 9.35 6.72 7.36
N THR A 30 8.76 7.85 6.98
CA THR A 30 9.45 9.03 6.46
C THR A 30 10.14 9.82 7.57
N VAL A 31 9.47 10.08 8.70
CA VAL A 31 10.06 10.79 9.84
C VAL A 31 11.25 10.04 10.45
N PRO A 32 11.15 8.73 10.76
CA PRO A 32 12.31 7.94 11.17
C PRO A 32 13.43 7.90 10.15
N PHE A 33 13.11 7.89 8.85
CA PHE A 33 14.09 7.93 7.79
C PHE A 33 14.84 9.25 7.74
N ALA A 34 14.14 10.39 7.82
CA ALA A 34 14.80 11.70 7.89
C ALA A 34 15.78 11.79 9.07
N ARG A 35 15.39 11.27 10.23
CA ARG A 35 16.29 11.17 11.39
C ARG A 35 17.50 10.27 11.10
N TYR A 36 17.30 9.11 10.46
CA TYR A 36 18.38 8.21 10.08
C TYR A 36 19.40 8.91 9.16
N VAL A 37 18.92 9.64 8.14
CA VAL A 37 19.76 10.40 7.22
C VAL A 37 20.63 11.42 7.97
N VAL A 38 20.05 12.15 8.92
CA VAL A 38 20.78 13.13 9.73
C VAL A 38 21.86 12.46 10.59
N MET A 39 21.52 11.35 11.24
CA MET A 39 22.44 10.62 12.13
C MET A 39 23.63 10.00 11.36
N ASN A 40 23.41 9.59 10.12
CA ASN A 40 24.41 8.90 9.29
C ASN A 40 24.90 9.76 8.11
N ARG A 41 24.73 11.08 8.16
CA ARG A 41 25.02 12.01 7.04
C ARG A 41 26.44 11.89 6.48
N ASN A 42 27.41 11.53 7.31
CA ASN A 42 28.82 11.41 6.91
C ASN A 42 29.13 10.10 6.16
N GLU A 43 28.22 9.12 6.23
CA GLU A 43 28.34 7.81 5.59
C GLU A 43 27.46 7.71 4.33
N ILE A 44 26.49 8.63 4.19
CA ILE A 44 25.55 8.65 3.08
C ILE A 44 26.06 9.54 1.95
N THR A 45 26.08 8.97 0.73
CA THR A 45 26.32 9.74 -0.51
C THR A 45 24.99 10.23 -1.05
N PHE A 46 24.87 11.54 -1.29
CA PHE A 46 23.69 12.15 -1.90
C PHE A 46 23.82 12.22 -3.44
N PRO A 47 22.70 12.11 -4.20
CA PRO A 47 21.34 11.80 -3.72
C PRO A 47 21.24 10.36 -3.21
N PHE A 48 20.58 10.18 -2.07
CA PHE A 48 20.37 8.87 -1.45
C PHE A 48 18.98 8.36 -1.77
N LYS A 49 18.90 7.24 -2.48
CA LYS A 49 17.65 6.53 -2.81
C LYS A 49 17.49 5.31 -1.91
N ARG A 50 16.34 5.15 -1.31
CA ARG A 50 16.02 3.97 -0.48
C ARG A 50 14.61 3.47 -0.73
N TYR A 51 14.37 2.22 -0.41
CA TYR A 51 13.02 1.70 -0.16
C TYR A 51 12.98 1.00 1.21
N GLN A 52 11.78 0.94 1.79
CA GLN A 52 11.56 0.33 3.09
C GLN A 52 10.13 -0.21 3.17
N MET A 53 9.99 -1.46 3.62
CA MET A 53 8.70 -2.12 3.81
C MET A 53 8.61 -2.56 5.27
N GLN A 54 7.75 -1.90 6.04
CA GLN A 54 7.59 -2.19 7.48
C GLN A 54 6.19 -1.81 7.96
N PRO A 55 5.74 -2.39 9.10
CA PRO A 55 4.51 -1.97 9.74
C PRO A 55 4.64 -0.60 10.40
N VAL A 56 3.51 0.12 10.39
CA VAL A 56 3.31 1.39 11.10
C VAL A 56 2.00 1.33 11.89
N TRP A 57 1.86 2.22 12.88
CA TRP A 57 0.74 2.17 13.81
C TRP A 57 0.04 3.53 13.91
N ARG A 58 -1.29 3.50 13.80
CA ARG A 58 -2.13 4.70 13.95
C ARG A 58 -3.33 4.39 14.83
N ALA A 59 -3.69 5.31 15.71
CA ALA A 59 -4.84 5.16 16.61
C ALA A 59 -6.19 5.46 15.93
N ASP A 60 -6.28 5.24 14.62
CA ASP A 60 -7.48 5.46 13.85
C ASP A 60 -8.63 4.52 14.25
N ARG A 61 -9.88 4.94 14.01
CA ARG A 61 -11.03 4.07 14.16
C ARG A 61 -10.99 3.01 13.05
N PRO A 62 -10.96 1.71 13.40
CA PRO A 62 -10.90 0.63 12.40
C PRO A 62 -12.14 0.62 11.50
N GLN A 63 -11.90 0.44 10.20
CA GLN A 63 -12.94 0.20 9.18
C GLN A 63 -12.29 -0.43 7.95
N LYS A 64 -13.06 -0.89 6.94
CA LYS A 64 -12.49 -1.42 5.70
C LYS A 64 -11.49 -0.42 5.09
N GLY A 65 -10.28 -0.87 4.78
CA GLY A 65 -9.19 -0.04 4.25
C GLY A 65 -8.56 0.93 5.27
N ARG A 66 -8.84 0.79 6.59
CA ARG A 66 -8.22 1.59 7.64
C ARG A 66 -7.97 0.74 8.87
N TYR A 67 -6.70 0.43 9.10
CA TYR A 67 -6.21 -0.48 10.13
C TYR A 67 -5.38 0.30 11.18
N ARG A 68 -5.24 -0.23 12.39
CA ARG A 68 -4.41 0.37 13.44
C ARG A 68 -2.95 -0.01 13.30
N GLU A 69 -2.68 -1.19 12.76
CA GLU A 69 -1.39 -1.67 12.31
C GLU A 69 -1.51 -2.03 10.83
N PHE A 70 -0.63 -1.52 10.00
CA PHE A 70 -0.62 -1.78 8.56
C PHE A 70 0.77 -1.57 7.99
N TRP A 71 1.01 -2.16 6.82
CA TRP A 71 2.30 -2.09 6.16
C TRP A 71 2.37 -0.91 5.19
N GLN A 72 3.46 -0.16 5.29
CA GLN A 72 3.87 0.81 4.28
C GLN A 72 5.06 0.27 3.49
N CYS A 73 5.03 0.47 2.17
CA CYS A 73 6.15 0.23 1.28
C CYS A 73 6.55 1.58 0.71
N ASP A 74 7.59 2.18 1.29
CA ASP A 74 8.04 3.52 0.97
C ASP A 74 9.24 3.49 0.02
N ALA A 75 9.26 4.43 -0.92
CA ALA A 75 10.42 4.73 -1.76
C ALA A 75 10.71 6.22 -1.67
N ASP A 76 11.94 6.59 -1.33
CA ASP A 76 12.36 7.97 -1.10
C ASP A 76 13.68 8.30 -1.78
N VAL A 77 13.83 9.57 -2.14
CA VAL A 77 15.07 10.19 -2.58
C VAL A 77 15.36 11.40 -1.71
N VAL A 78 16.54 11.47 -1.11
CA VAL A 78 16.97 12.59 -0.26
C VAL A 78 18.28 13.16 -0.76
N GLY A 79 18.46 14.49 -0.66
CA GLY A 79 19.67 15.20 -1.07
C GLY A 79 19.66 15.66 -2.53
N SER A 80 18.46 15.81 -3.11
CA SER A 80 18.26 16.39 -4.45
C SER A 80 16.94 17.15 -4.51
N ASP A 81 16.98 18.35 -5.04
CA ASP A 81 15.80 19.21 -5.32
C ASP A 81 15.26 19.03 -6.74
N SER A 82 15.90 18.19 -7.56
CA SER A 82 15.49 17.92 -8.92
C SER A 82 14.10 17.29 -8.99
N LEU A 83 13.21 17.85 -9.82
CA LEU A 83 11.89 17.33 -10.10
C LEU A 83 11.89 16.02 -10.93
N LEU A 84 13.06 15.59 -11.41
CA LEU A 84 13.22 14.27 -12.03
C LEU A 84 13.00 13.15 -11.02
N ASN A 85 13.18 13.43 -9.73
CA ASN A 85 12.88 12.45 -8.67
C ASN A 85 11.37 12.17 -8.58
N GLU A 86 10.51 13.18 -8.76
CA GLU A 86 9.07 13.00 -8.85
C GLU A 86 8.69 12.12 -10.04
N LEU A 87 9.36 12.30 -11.19
CA LEU A 87 9.14 11.46 -12.37
C LEU A 87 9.51 9.99 -12.12
N ASP A 88 10.64 9.73 -11.47
CA ASP A 88 11.04 8.38 -11.08
C ASP A 88 9.96 7.75 -10.18
N LEU A 89 9.46 8.49 -9.18
CA LEU A 89 8.46 7.99 -8.24
C LEU A 89 7.09 7.74 -8.90
N ILE A 90 6.68 8.59 -9.84
CA ILE A 90 5.47 8.39 -10.66
C ILE A 90 5.59 7.10 -11.49
N GLN A 91 6.74 6.86 -12.10
CA GLN A 91 6.99 5.63 -12.86
C GLN A 91 7.01 4.38 -11.97
N ILE A 92 7.54 4.49 -10.73
CA ILE A 92 7.51 3.39 -9.75
C ILE A 92 6.06 3.03 -9.40
N TYR A 93 5.16 4.02 -9.22
CA TYR A 93 3.74 3.75 -9.00
C TYR A 93 3.12 3.00 -10.19
N ASP A 94 3.31 3.52 -11.40
CA ASP A 94 2.75 2.94 -12.62
C ASP A 94 3.23 1.49 -12.81
N GLU A 95 4.53 1.26 -12.73
CA GLU A 95 5.11 -0.08 -12.91
C GLU A 95 4.62 -1.06 -11.84
N ALA A 96 4.56 -0.63 -10.58
CA ALA A 96 4.10 -1.48 -9.49
C ALA A 96 2.63 -1.88 -9.67
N PHE A 97 1.73 -0.93 -9.96
CA PHE A 97 0.31 -1.23 -10.14
C PHE A 97 0.06 -2.10 -11.38
N ARG A 98 0.77 -1.87 -12.47
CA ARG A 98 0.70 -2.74 -13.66
C ARG A 98 1.12 -4.18 -13.34
N LYS A 99 2.23 -4.36 -12.63
CA LYS A 99 2.72 -5.69 -12.22
C LYS A 99 1.76 -6.41 -11.26
N LEU A 100 1.02 -5.67 -10.46
CA LEU A 100 -0.02 -6.21 -9.57
C LEU A 100 -1.36 -6.46 -10.28
N GLY A 101 -1.47 -6.10 -11.58
CA GLY A 101 -2.70 -6.24 -12.36
C GLY A 101 -3.74 -5.16 -12.06
N ILE A 102 -3.39 -4.12 -11.29
CA ILE A 102 -4.27 -2.96 -11.03
C ILE A 102 -4.13 -1.99 -12.19
N GLY A 103 -4.87 -2.24 -13.28
CA GLY A 103 -4.80 -1.43 -14.51
C GLY A 103 -5.58 -0.12 -14.45
N ASN A 104 -6.62 -0.07 -13.62
CA ASN A 104 -7.53 1.08 -13.51
C ASN A 104 -7.33 1.82 -12.19
N TYR A 105 -6.39 2.75 -12.21
CA TYR A 105 -6.09 3.67 -11.12
C TYR A 105 -5.98 5.10 -11.64
N GLU A 106 -6.14 6.06 -10.77
CA GLU A 106 -5.91 7.49 -11.02
C GLU A 106 -4.83 7.98 -10.07
N LEU A 107 -3.74 8.53 -10.62
CA LEU A 107 -2.70 9.21 -9.87
C LEU A 107 -3.04 10.70 -9.85
N ARG A 108 -3.42 11.20 -8.70
CA ARG A 108 -3.74 12.60 -8.46
C ARG A 108 -2.49 13.34 -8.00
N MET A 109 -2.32 14.55 -8.51
CA MET A 109 -1.17 15.39 -8.15
C MET A 109 -1.61 16.82 -7.89
N ASN A 110 -1.05 17.41 -6.85
CA ASN A 110 -1.11 18.83 -6.54
C ASN A 110 0.28 19.32 -6.10
N ASN A 111 0.38 20.58 -5.73
CA ASN A 111 1.61 21.17 -5.18
C ASN A 111 1.27 22.10 -4.00
N ARG A 112 2.03 21.99 -2.90
CA ARG A 112 1.84 22.83 -1.70
C ARG A 112 2.02 24.32 -1.99
N LYS A 113 2.88 24.69 -2.93
CA LYS A 113 3.07 26.08 -3.37
C LYS A 113 1.84 26.59 -4.10
N VAL A 114 1.13 25.73 -4.85
CA VAL A 114 -0.17 26.09 -5.45
C VAL A 114 -1.20 26.35 -4.35
N LEU A 115 -1.27 25.50 -3.33
CA LEU A 115 -2.17 25.72 -2.19
C LEU A 115 -1.84 27.02 -1.43
N ALA A 116 -0.54 27.32 -1.28
CA ALA A 116 -0.11 28.60 -0.71
C ALA A 116 -0.59 29.79 -1.56
N GLY A 117 -0.39 29.71 -2.88
CA GLY A 117 -0.88 30.73 -3.82
C GLY A 117 -2.38 30.89 -3.79
N ILE A 118 -3.15 29.81 -3.67
CA ILE A 118 -4.61 29.88 -3.48
C ILE A 118 -4.95 30.65 -2.19
N ALA A 119 -4.27 30.33 -1.07
CA ALA A 119 -4.49 31.04 0.19
C ALA A 119 -4.19 32.54 0.06
N GLU A 120 -3.10 32.91 -0.60
CA GLU A 120 -2.72 34.32 -0.84
C GLU A 120 -3.76 35.08 -1.65
N VAL A 121 -4.26 34.51 -2.76
CA VAL A 121 -5.26 35.21 -3.60
C VAL A 121 -6.66 35.19 -3.02
N VAL A 122 -6.98 34.20 -2.18
CA VAL A 122 -8.26 34.09 -1.51
C VAL A 122 -8.33 35.07 -0.32
N LYS A 123 -7.32 35.09 0.52
CA LYS A 123 -7.27 35.91 1.73
C LYS A 123 -5.83 36.28 2.12
N THR A 124 -5.09 35.40 2.77
CA THR A 124 -3.69 35.56 3.18
C THR A 124 -3.03 34.17 3.28
N ILE A 125 -1.69 34.13 3.26
CA ILE A 125 -0.94 32.86 3.38
C ILE A 125 -1.22 32.13 4.70
N ASP A 126 -1.53 32.86 5.77
CA ASP A 126 -1.76 32.29 7.11
C ASP A 126 -2.95 31.33 7.15
N VAL A 127 -3.90 31.45 6.21
CA VAL A 127 -5.09 30.57 6.16
C VAL A 127 -4.89 29.28 5.40
N ILE A 128 -3.67 28.99 4.88
CA ILE A 128 -3.39 27.79 4.10
C ILE A 128 -3.83 26.49 4.82
N ASN A 129 -3.56 26.40 6.12
CA ASN A 129 -3.93 25.21 6.89
C ASN A 129 -5.44 25.09 7.08
N SER A 130 -6.14 26.21 7.29
CA SER A 130 -7.61 26.24 7.38
C SER A 130 -8.25 25.79 6.07
N ILE A 131 -7.78 26.32 4.94
CA ILE A 131 -8.23 25.96 3.60
C ILE A 131 -7.93 24.48 3.34
N ALA A 132 -6.72 24.01 3.58
CA ALA A 132 -6.33 22.62 3.35
C ALA A 132 -7.15 21.63 4.17
N VAL A 133 -7.38 21.89 5.46
CA VAL A 133 -8.21 21.04 6.32
C VAL A 133 -9.67 21.03 5.89
N ALA A 134 -10.20 22.16 5.45
CA ALA A 134 -11.59 22.27 5.00
C ALA A 134 -11.79 21.56 3.65
N ILE A 135 -10.88 21.76 2.69
CA ILE A 135 -10.91 21.10 1.38
C ILE A 135 -10.79 19.58 1.53
N ASP A 136 -9.97 19.07 2.45
CA ASP A 136 -9.85 17.63 2.72
C ASP A 136 -11.18 16.96 3.09
N LYS A 137 -12.15 17.73 3.53
CA LYS A 137 -13.49 17.26 3.88
C LYS A 137 -14.48 17.36 2.72
N LEU A 138 -14.08 17.98 1.59
CA LEU A 138 -14.99 18.28 0.47
C LEU A 138 -15.76 17.06 0.00
N ASP A 139 -15.09 15.92 -0.16
CA ASP A 139 -15.70 14.64 -0.57
C ASP A 139 -16.71 14.10 0.46
N LYS A 140 -16.62 14.53 1.73
CA LYS A 140 -17.42 13.99 2.84
C LYS A 140 -18.61 14.85 3.17
N ILE A 141 -18.43 16.19 3.19
CA ILE A 141 -19.43 17.13 3.64
C ILE A 141 -19.96 18.05 2.52
N GLY A 142 -19.41 17.89 1.30
CA GLY A 142 -19.78 18.68 0.13
C GLY A 142 -19.36 20.16 0.24
N GLU A 143 -19.62 20.91 -0.83
CA GLU A 143 -19.30 22.35 -0.91
C GLU A 143 -19.98 23.15 0.19
N GLU A 144 -21.27 22.92 0.43
CA GLU A 144 -22.03 23.63 1.46
C GLU A 144 -21.45 23.47 2.86
N GLY A 145 -21.01 22.23 3.19
CA GLY A 145 -20.38 21.93 4.48
C GLY A 145 -19.04 22.63 4.64
N VAL A 146 -18.22 22.66 3.58
CA VAL A 146 -16.93 23.36 3.56
C VAL A 146 -17.12 24.86 3.66
N ARG A 147 -18.07 25.46 2.91
CA ARG A 147 -18.41 26.87 3.00
C ARG A 147 -18.82 27.27 4.41
N LYS A 148 -19.69 26.50 5.04
CA LYS A 148 -20.12 26.74 6.43
C LYS A 148 -18.93 26.71 7.39
N GLU A 149 -18.08 25.71 7.32
CA GLU A 149 -16.89 25.57 8.21
C GLU A 149 -15.93 26.76 8.05
N LEU A 150 -15.66 27.20 6.82
CA LEU A 150 -14.78 28.33 6.56
C LEU A 150 -15.43 29.67 6.95
N THR A 151 -16.75 29.81 6.80
CA THR A 151 -17.49 31.00 7.29
C THR A 151 -17.39 31.12 8.82
N GLU A 152 -17.49 29.99 9.55
CA GLU A 152 -17.30 29.99 11.00
C GLU A 152 -15.85 30.36 11.40
N GLN A 153 -14.88 30.17 10.50
CA GLN A 153 -13.48 30.61 10.65
C GLN A 153 -13.24 32.05 10.15
N GLY A 154 -14.29 32.81 9.79
CA GLY A 154 -14.22 34.20 9.41
C GLY A 154 -13.88 34.46 7.93
N PHE A 155 -14.16 33.51 7.04
CA PHE A 155 -14.12 33.77 5.60
C PHE A 155 -15.38 34.45 5.12
N LYS A 156 -15.20 35.42 4.22
CA LYS A 156 -16.31 36.15 3.57
C LYS A 156 -16.79 35.39 2.33
N GLU A 157 -18.03 35.64 1.92
CA GLU A 157 -18.63 34.97 0.75
C GLU A 157 -17.80 35.18 -0.53
N GLU A 158 -17.22 36.34 -0.75
CA GLU A 158 -16.36 36.63 -1.90
C GLU A 158 -15.07 35.82 -1.88
N GLU A 159 -14.52 35.59 -0.68
CA GLU A 159 -13.31 34.75 -0.49
C GLU A 159 -13.63 33.30 -0.79
N LEU A 160 -14.78 32.81 -0.33
CA LEU A 160 -15.26 31.45 -0.60
C LEU A 160 -15.52 31.22 -2.10
N ASN A 161 -16.18 32.20 -2.77
CA ASN A 161 -16.42 32.09 -4.20
C ASN A 161 -15.12 31.99 -4.99
N ARG A 162 -14.11 32.81 -4.67
CA ARG A 162 -12.77 32.71 -5.27
C ARG A 162 -12.11 31.36 -5.02
N LEU A 163 -12.23 30.85 -3.80
CA LEU A 163 -11.68 29.53 -3.45
C LEU A 163 -12.29 28.43 -4.31
N PHE A 164 -13.62 28.36 -4.33
CA PHE A 164 -14.33 27.29 -5.06
C PHE A 164 -14.15 27.41 -6.56
N GLU A 165 -14.09 28.63 -7.12
CA GLU A 165 -13.73 28.83 -8.53
C GLU A 165 -12.35 28.26 -8.92
N ILE A 166 -11.44 28.10 -7.97
CA ILE A 166 -10.10 27.55 -8.22
C ILE A 166 -10.08 26.06 -7.99
N ILE A 167 -10.56 25.59 -6.85
CA ILE A 167 -10.45 24.17 -6.49
C ILE A 167 -11.37 23.25 -7.28
N THR A 168 -12.39 23.80 -7.94
CA THR A 168 -13.31 23.03 -8.80
C THR A 168 -12.95 23.12 -10.30
N ILE A 169 -11.80 23.70 -10.67
CA ILE A 169 -11.34 23.69 -12.05
C ILE A 169 -11.17 22.24 -12.52
N THR A 170 -11.82 21.90 -13.61
CA THR A 170 -11.77 20.57 -14.22
C THR A 170 -11.44 20.65 -15.71
N GLY A 171 -10.94 19.59 -16.28
CA GLY A 171 -10.58 19.49 -17.71
C GLY A 171 -9.26 18.76 -17.91
N GLU A 172 -8.68 18.91 -19.10
CA GLU A 172 -7.35 18.41 -19.39
C GLU A 172 -6.27 19.17 -18.60
N ASN A 173 -5.22 18.49 -18.17
CA ASN A 173 -4.19 19.04 -17.29
C ASN A 173 -3.60 20.38 -17.79
N GLU A 174 -3.35 20.50 -19.10
CA GLU A 174 -2.81 21.74 -19.68
C GLU A 174 -3.80 22.90 -19.60
N ALA A 175 -5.08 22.65 -19.89
CA ALA A 175 -6.13 23.66 -19.78
C ALA A 175 -6.32 24.11 -18.31
N ILE A 176 -6.27 23.16 -17.38
CA ILE A 176 -6.32 23.43 -15.95
C ILE A 176 -5.17 24.35 -15.52
N LEU A 177 -3.92 24.06 -15.91
CA LEU A 177 -2.76 24.88 -15.57
C LEU A 177 -2.86 26.31 -16.12
N ASN A 178 -3.37 26.48 -17.34
CA ASN A 178 -3.54 27.79 -17.95
C ASN A 178 -4.58 28.62 -17.21
N GLN A 179 -5.71 28.03 -16.81
CA GLN A 179 -6.73 28.69 -16.00
C GLN A 179 -6.16 29.06 -14.62
N LEU A 180 -5.47 28.15 -13.97
CA LEU A 180 -4.87 28.36 -12.67
C LEU A 180 -3.82 29.48 -12.71
N GLN A 181 -2.98 29.52 -13.73
CA GLN A 181 -1.98 30.56 -13.91
C GLN A 181 -2.61 31.96 -13.97
N SER A 182 -3.75 32.11 -14.66
CA SER A 182 -4.46 33.38 -14.71
C SER A 182 -5.06 33.80 -13.36
N LYS A 183 -5.51 32.82 -12.56
CA LYS A 183 -6.09 33.08 -11.24
C LYS A 183 -5.03 33.35 -10.16
N LEU A 184 -3.84 32.80 -10.29
CA LEU A 184 -2.73 32.93 -9.32
C LEU A 184 -1.64 33.94 -9.76
N GLN A 185 -1.89 34.78 -10.76
CA GLN A 185 -0.88 35.70 -11.34
C GLN A 185 -0.23 36.65 -10.33
N THR A 186 -0.86 36.93 -9.20
CA THR A 186 -0.34 37.81 -8.14
C THR A 186 0.49 37.03 -7.08
N SER A 187 0.50 35.72 -7.09
CA SER A 187 1.24 34.91 -6.15
C SER A 187 2.51 34.34 -6.80
N THR A 188 3.66 34.78 -6.36
CA THR A 188 4.96 34.26 -6.84
C THR A 188 5.12 32.77 -6.50
N GLU A 189 4.71 32.37 -5.29
CA GLU A 189 4.80 30.99 -4.84
C GLU A 189 3.82 30.09 -5.60
N GLY A 190 2.60 30.56 -5.83
CA GLY A 190 1.61 29.86 -6.64
C GLY A 190 2.11 29.62 -8.08
N LEU A 191 2.70 30.66 -8.71
CA LEU A 191 3.27 30.53 -10.05
C LEU A 191 4.45 29.56 -10.10
N GLN A 192 5.29 29.53 -9.07
CA GLN A 192 6.36 28.53 -8.95
C GLN A 192 5.80 27.10 -8.88
N GLY A 193 4.79 26.87 -8.05
CA GLY A 193 4.13 25.57 -7.98
C GLY A 193 3.52 25.13 -9.31
N ILE A 194 2.92 26.06 -10.08
CA ILE A 194 2.41 25.79 -11.44
C ILE A 194 3.56 25.40 -12.38
N ALA A 195 4.70 26.09 -12.31
CA ALA A 195 5.86 25.79 -13.14
C ALA A 195 6.42 24.39 -12.85
N GLU A 196 6.46 23.98 -11.58
CA GLU A 196 6.86 22.63 -11.17
C GLU A 196 5.90 21.55 -11.72
N LEU A 197 4.58 21.74 -11.59
CA LEU A 197 3.58 20.83 -12.15
C LEU A 197 3.69 20.74 -13.68
N LYS A 198 3.88 21.86 -14.36
CA LYS A 198 4.06 21.94 -15.81
C LYS A 198 5.32 21.16 -16.26
N PHE A 199 6.42 21.33 -15.55
CA PHE A 199 7.67 20.59 -15.84
C PHE A 199 7.44 19.08 -15.75
N ILE A 200 6.79 18.59 -14.69
CA ILE A 200 6.52 17.16 -14.50
C ILE A 200 5.63 16.64 -15.64
N LEU A 201 4.54 17.32 -15.97
CA LEU A 201 3.63 16.91 -17.04
C LEU A 201 4.32 16.87 -18.41
N GLN A 202 5.13 17.88 -18.74
CA GLN A 202 5.89 17.92 -19.98
C GLN A 202 6.95 16.81 -20.06
N SER A 203 7.60 16.50 -18.94
CA SER A 203 8.60 15.43 -18.86
C SER A 203 8.00 14.02 -18.92
N LEU A 204 6.72 13.86 -18.58
CA LEU A 204 5.99 12.59 -18.75
C LEU A 204 5.55 12.33 -20.20
N GLN A 205 5.43 13.35 -21.04
CA GLN A 205 4.96 13.18 -22.43
C GLN A 205 5.78 12.17 -23.25
N PRO A 206 7.15 12.24 -23.29
CA PRO A 206 7.95 11.26 -24.01
C PRO A 206 7.77 9.83 -23.47
N ILE A 207 7.59 9.69 -22.14
CA ILE A 207 7.38 8.40 -21.50
C ILE A 207 6.05 7.82 -21.94
N ASN A 208 4.98 8.60 -21.90
CA ASN A 208 3.64 8.21 -22.33
C ASN A 208 3.57 7.86 -23.82
N GLN A 209 4.36 8.53 -24.66
CA GLN A 209 4.45 8.22 -26.10
C GLN A 209 5.20 6.91 -26.39
N SER A 210 6.16 6.53 -25.55
CA SER A 210 6.93 5.30 -25.70
C SER A 210 6.21 4.07 -25.15
N THR A 211 5.17 4.26 -24.33
CA THR A 211 4.38 3.20 -23.73
C THR A 211 3.02 3.10 -24.42
N HIS A 212 2.52 1.88 -24.64
CA HIS A 212 1.18 1.68 -25.20
C HIS A 212 0.05 2.04 -24.22
N GLN A 213 0.38 2.35 -22.99
CA GLN A 213 -0.55 2.70 -21.92
C GLN A 213 0.00 3.92 -21.17
N PRO A 214 -0.50 5.14 -21.42
CA PRO A 214 -0.06 6.34 -20.72
C PRO A 214 -0.42 6.27 -19.25
N ILE A 215 0.42 6.90 -18.42
CA ILE A 215 0.18 7.05 -16.98
C ILE A 215 -1.04 7.95 -16.79
N ASN A 216 -2.05 7.46 -16.07
CA ASN A 216 -3.26 8.22 -15.75
C ASN A 216 -2.99 9.21 -14.62
N LEU A 217 -2.32 10.33 -14.94
CA LEU A 217 -2.02 11.41 -14.02
C LEU A 217 -3.00 12.57 -14.21
N LYS A 218 -3.62 13.00 -13.11
CA LYS A 218 -4.61 14.06 -13.07
C LYS A 218 -4.22 15.13 -12.05
N LEU A 219 -4.33 16.39 -12.44
CA LEU A 219 -4.22 17.49 -11.50
C LEU A 219 -5.51 17.62 -10.70
N ASP A 220 -5.38 17.72 -9.38
CA ASP A 220 -6.50 17.83 -8.45
C ASP A 220 -6.17 18.82 -7.33
N PHE A 221 -6.70 20.04 -7.44
CA PHE A 221 -6.43 21.09 -6.45
C PHE A 221 -7.26 20.95 -5.18
N SER A 222 -8.21 20.02 -5.15
CA SER A 222 -8.86 19.57 -3.92
C SER A 222 -7.97 18.61 -3.10
N LEU A 223 -6.90 18.07 -3.71
CA LEU A 223 -5.91 17.28 -3.00
C LEU A 223 -5.06 18.19 -2.09
N ALA A 224 -5.59 18.47 -0.92
CA ALA A 224 -4.92 19.23 0.13
C ALA A 224 -4.39 18.33 1.25
N ARG A 225 -4.62 17.02 1.13
CA ARG A 225 -4.19 15.99 2.07
C ARG A 225 -2.68 15.84 2.07
N GLY A 226 -2.21 15.30 3.15
CA GLY A 226 -0.82 14.95 3.32
C GLY A 226 -0.34 15.30 4.71
N LEU A 227 0.86 14.85 5.01
CA LEU A 227 1.50 15.16 6.28
C LEU A 227 1.94 16.63 6.24
N SER A 228 1.90 17.29 7.38
CA SER A 228 2.18 18.73 7.51
C SER A 228 3.60 19.14 7.07
N TYR A 229 4.46 18.17 6.83
CA TYR A 229 5.84 18.40 6.40
C TYR A 229 6.05 18.48 4.87
N TYR A 230 5.02 18.27 4.05
CA TYR A 230 5.16 18.43 2.59
C TYR A 230 5.29 19.91 2.20
N THR A 231 6.22 20.18 1.25
CA THR A 231 6.63 21.50 0.82
C THR A 231 6.44 21.77 -0.68
N GLY A 232 6.32 20.73 -1.48
CA GLY A 232 6.21 20.79 -2.94
C GLY A 232 5.08 19.89 -3.46
N CYS A 233 5.39 19.07 -4.47
CA CYS A 233 4.44 18.12 -5.05
C CYS A 233 3.88 17.17 -4.01
N ILE A 234 2.58 16.88 -4.14
CA ILE A 234 1.83 15.89 -3.36
C ILE A 234 1.19 14.91 -4.33
N PHE A 235 1.20 13.64 -3.94
CA PHE A 235 0.65 12.53 -4.72
C PHE A 235 -0.41 11.78 -3.93
N GLU A 236 -1.44 11.35 -4.61
CA GLU A 236 -2.40 10.38 -4.11
C GLU A 236 -2.77 9.41 -5.25
N VAL A 237 -2.84 8.12 -4.94
CA VAL A 237 -3.30 7.13 -5.91
C VAL A 237 -4.56 6.48 -5.39
N VAL A 238 -5.59 6.44 -6.23
CA VAL A 238 -6.86 5.79 -5.95
C VAL A 238 -7.16 4.73 -7.00
N SER A 239 -7.73 3.60 -6.57
CA SER A 239 -8.31 2.66 -7.52
C SER A 239 -9.61 3.23 -8.07
N THR A 240 -9.81 3.17 -9.38
CA THR A 240 -11.08 3.58 -10.01
C THR A 240 -12.09 2.44 -10.07
N GLU A 241 -11.66 1.22 -9.76
CA GLU A 241 -12.49 0.02 -9.67
C GLU A 241 -12.63 -0.46 -8.21
N GLY A 242 -13.64 -1.30 -7.99
CA GLY A 242 -13.92 -1.84 -6.67
C GLY A 242 -14.68 -0.89 -5.76
N SER A 243 -14.93 -1.35 -4.54
CA SER A 243 -15.69 -0.61 -3.52
C SER A 243 -14.81 0.30 -2.65
N LEU A 244 -13.48 0.09 -2.66
CA LEU A 244 -12.55 0.87 -1.84
C LEU A 244 -12.36 2.26 -2.43
N LYS A 245 -12.86 3.29 -1.74
CA LYS A 245 -12.70 4.70 -2.14
C LYS A 245 -11.49 5.39 -1.46
N SER A 246 -10.77 4.66 -0.63
CA SER A 246 -9.57 5.19 0.03
C SER A 246 -8.37 5.13 -0.89
N SER A 247 -7.45 6.08 -0.71
CA SER A 247 -6.14 6.09 -1.38
C SER A 247 -5.36 4.80 -1.13
N ILE A 248 -4.80 4.21 -2.18
CA ILE A 248 -3.93 3.03 -2.13
C ILE A 248 -2.45 3.38 -2.15
N GLY A 249 -2.13 4.64 -2.41
CA GLY A 249 -0.78 5.18 -2.35
C GLY A 249 -0.82 6.70 -2.16
N GLY A 250 0.27 7.26 -1.67
CA GLY A 250 0.40 8.70 -1.48
C GLY A 250 1.84 9.08 -1.19
N GLY A 251 2.16 10.36 -1.32
CA GLY A 251 3.52 10.84 -1.09
C GLY A 251 3.64 12.34 -1.32
N GLY A 252 4.88 12.80 -1.35
CA GLY A 252 5.16 14.19 -1.67
C GLY A 252 6.59 14.61 -1.34
N ARG A 253 6.91 15.85 -1.68
CA ARG A 253 8.20 16.50 -1.42
C ARG A 253 8.22 17.08 -0.01
N TYR A 254 9.33 16.89 0.69
CA TYR A 254 9.56 17.34 2.07
C TYR A 254 10.97 17.95 2.22
N ASP A 255 11.13 19.24 1.88
CA ASP A 255 12.44 19.90 1.85
C ASP A 255 13.00 20.22 3.24
N ASN A 256 12.13 20.33 4.26
CA ASN A 256 12.52 20.82 5.58
C ASN A 256 12.54 19.74 6.68
N LEU A 257 12.23 18.49 6.34
CA LEU A 257 12.04 17.44 7.34
C LEU A 257 13.35 17.07 8.05
N THR A 258 14.46 17.01 7.32
CA THR A 258 15.80 16.78 7.91
C THR A 258 16.25 17.93 8.81
N GLY A 259 15.78 19.15 8.54
CA GLY A 259 16.03 20.35 9.37
C GLY A 259 15.52 20.21 10.79
N ILE A 260 14.42 19.52 11.01
CA ILE A 260 13.86 19.23 12.36
C ILE A 260 14.86 18.43 13.22
N PHE A 261 15.73 17.65 12.58
CA PHE A 261 16.75 16.83 13.22
C PHE A 261 18.15 17.45 13.14
N GLY A 262 18.28 18.73 12.72
CA GLY A 262 19.54 19.46 12.72
C GLY A 262 20.32 19.44 11.42
N LEU A 263 19.73 19.01 10.29
CA LEU A 263 20.34 19.06 8.96
C LEU A 263 19.42 19.85 7.99
N PRO A 264 19.48 21.20 8.01
CA PRO A 264 18.68 22.02 7.12
C PRO A 264 19.16 21.92 5.67
N ASN A 265 18.31 22.35 4.73
CA ASN A 265 18.60 22.46 3.29
C ASN A 265 18.92 21.12 2.61
N VAL A 266 18.34 20.03 3.08
CA VAL A 266 18.39 18.72 2.43
C VAL A 266 16.98 18.35 1.98
N SER A 267 16.72 18.56 0.69
CA SER A 267 15.45 18.21 0.05
C SER A 267 15.22 16.71 0.02
N GLY A 268 13.99 16.30 0.15
CA GLY A 268 13.57 14.93 0.00
C GLY A 268 12.19 14.83 -0.68
N VAL A 269 11.98 13.74 -1.37
CA VAL A 269 10.66 13.37 -1.94
C VAL A 269 10.47 11.88 -1.81
N GLY A 270 9.27 11.45 -1.51
CA GLY A 270 8.99 10.03 -1.33
C GLY A 270 7.54 9.68 -1.57
N ILE A 271 7.32 8.40 -1.83
CA ILE A 271 6.00 7.80 -2.01
C ILE A 271 5.85 6.59 -1.07
N SER A 272 4.62 6.27 -0.75
CA SER A 272 4.24 5.12 0.05
C SER A 272 3.11 4.36 -0.61
N PHE A 273 3.24 3.04 -0.69
CA PHE A 273 2.15 2.13 -1.04
C PHE A 273 1.48 1.65 0.25
N GLY A 274 0.16 1.72 0.31
CA GLY A 274 -0.64 1.15 1.38
C GLY A 274 -0.90 -0.33 1.11
N LEU A 275 0.01 -1.23 1.55
CA LEU A 275 -0.02 -2.65 1.20
C LEU A 275 -1.36 -3.31 1.51
N ASP A 276 -1.90 -3.08 2.70
CA ASP A 276 -3.17 -3.70 3.12
C ASP A 276 -4.35 -3.23 2.25
N ARG A 277 -4.35 -1.96 1.81
CA ARG A 277 -5.39 -1.44 0.90
C ARG A 277 -5.24 -1.98 -0.51
N ILE A 278 -4.00 -2.15 -0.98
CA ILE A 278 -3.71 -2.79 -2.27
C ILE A 278 -4.17 -4.24 -2.22
N TYR A 279 -3.93 -4.94 -1.11
CA TYR A 279 -4.44 -6.29 -0.88
C TYR A 279 -5.98 -6.35 -0.98
N ASP A 280 -6.68 -5.43 -0.29
CA ASP A 280 -8.15 -5.34 -0.33
C ASP A 280 -8.67 -5.15 -1.77
N VAL A 281 -8.01 -4.28 -2.56
CA VAL A 281 -8.36 -4.06 -3.98
C VAL A 281 -8.10 -5.32 -4.81
N MET A 282 -6.94 -5.94 -4.67
CA MET A 282 -6.59 -7.16 -5.42
C MET A 282 -7.52 -8.33 -5.08
N ASP A 283 -7.91 -8.49 -3.81
CA ASP A 283 -8.84 -9.53 -3.39
C ASP A 283 -10.25 -9.29 -3.95
N GLU A 284 -10.74 -8.06 -3.88
CA GLU A 284 -12.05 -7.69 -4.42
C GLU A 284 -12.11 -7.90 -5.94
N LEU A 285 -11.06 -7.51 -6.67
CA LEU A 285 -10.99 -7.63 -8.12
C LEU A 285 -10.51 -9.01 -8.61
N LYS A 286 -10.22 -9.95 -7.68
CA LYS A 286 -9.72 -11.30 -7.99
C LYS A 286 -8.43 -11.31 -8.80
N LEU A 287 -7.51 -10.39 -8.48
CA LEU A 287 -6.24 -10.23 -9.21
C LEU A 287 -5.13 -11.16 -8.72
N PHE A 288 -5.33 -11.87 -7.61
CA PHE A 288 -4.35 -12.82 -7.13
C PHE A 288 -4.20 -14.01 -8.12
N PRO A 289 -2.97 -14.41 -8.46
CA PRO A 289 -2.74 -15.57 -9.29
C PRO A 289 -3.41 -16.82 -8.68
N GLN A 290 -4.04 -17.62 -9.52
CA GLN A 290 -4.72 -18.85 -9.06
C GLN A 290 -3.79 -19.80 -8.31
N ALA A 291 -2.51 -19.80 -8.64
CA ALA A 291 -1.49 -20.58 -7.94
C ALA A 291 -1.36 -20.22 -6.43
N LEU A 292 -1.72 -18.99 -6.03
CA LEU A 292 -1.75 -18.59 -4.62
C LEU A 292 -2.98 -19.09 -3.86
N ASN A 293 -4.03 -19.49 -4.59
CA ASN A 293 -5.21 -20.12 -3.99
C ASN A 293 -5.01 -21.62 -3.75
N ALA A 294 -3.93 -22.20 -4.26
CA ALA A 294 -3.56 -23.58 -4.01
C ALA A 294 -2.89 -23.70 -2.63
N THR A 295 -3.17 -24.79 -1.94
CA THR A 295 -2.41 -25.15 -0.75
C THR A 295 -0.91 -25.23 -1.08
N SER A 296 -0.04 -24.91 -0.12
CA SER A 296 1.40 -25.14 -0.27
C SER A 296 1.74 -26.63 -0.39
N THR A 297 0.88 -27.51 0.11
CA THR A 297 1.02 -28.95 0.04
C THR A 297 0.57 -29.46 -1.33
N LYS A 298 1.49 -30.08 -2.07
CA LYS A 298 1.18 -30.73 -3.35
C LYS A 298 0.71 -32.18 -3.19
N VAL A 299 1.21 -32.85 -2.18
CA VAL A 299 0.94 -34.28 -1.95
C VAL A 299 0.60 -34.55 -0.49
N LEU A 300 -0.56 -35.17 -0.27
CA LEU A 300 -0.92 -35.75 1.02
C LEU A 300 -0.61 -37.24 1.01
N VAL A 301 0.30 -37.69 1.88
CA VAL A 301 0.59 -39.11 2.09
C VAL A 301 -0.41 -39.67 3.11
N CYS A 302 -1.10 -40.75 2.75
CA CYS A 302 -2.19 -41.33 3.53
C CYS A 302 -1.84 -42.72 4.02
N ALA A 303 -1.71 -42.86 5.34
CA ALA A 303 -1.51 -44.13 6.04
C ALA A 303 -2.83 -44.60 6.70
N PHE A 304 -3.00 -45.88 6.93
CA PHE A 304 -4.24 -46.40 7.53
C PHE A 304 -3.98 -47.30 8.75
N ASP A 305 -2.71 -47.67 9.03
CA ASP A 305 -2.29 -48.36 10.24
C ASP A 305 -0.89 -47.90 10.68
N GLU A 306 -0.40 -48.40 11.83
CA GLU A 306 0.89 -48.02 12.38
C GLU A 306 2.08 -48.40 11.46
N HIS A 307 1.98 -49.53 10.79
CA HIS A 307 3.03 -50.01 9.87
C HIS A 307 3.16 -49.10 8.65
N THR A 308 2.02 -48.78 7.99
CA THR A 308 1.98 -47.88 6.85
C THR A 308 2.31 -46.44 7.27
N GLN A 309 2.07 -46.04 8.52
CA GLN A 309 2.43 -44.72 9.03
C GLN A 309 3.96 -44.53 9.07
N LEU A 310 4.72 -45.54 9.53
CA LEU A 310 6.17 -45.49 9.51
C LEU A 310 6.72 -45.42 8.08
N THR A 311 6.16 -46.19 7.18
CA THR A 311 6.46 -46.09 5.74
C THR A 311 6.12 -44.70 5.19
N GLY A 312 4.97 -44.13 5.58
CA GLY A 312 4.53 -42.81 5.18
C GLY A 312 5.49 -41.71 5.59
N ILE A 313 6.07 -41.78 6.80
CA ILE A 313 7.10 -40.82 7.24
C ILE A 313 8.27 -40.79 6.27
N ASN A 314 8.79 -42.00 5.90
CA ASN A 314 9.92 -42.12 4.97
C ASN A 314 9.56 -41.60 3.57
N ILE A 315 8.41 -41.96 3.03
CA ILE A 315 7.93 -41.48 1.72
C ILE A 315 7.79 -39.97 1.71
N THR A 316 7.16 -39.38 2.76
CA THR A 316 7.03 -37.95 2.89
C THR A 316 8.39 -37.26 2.89
N LYS A 317 9.37 -37.84 3.57
CA LYS A 317 10.74 -37.33 3.54
C LYS A 317 11.35 -37.38 2.13
N GLN A 318 11.24 -38.49 1.43
CA GLN A 318 11.81 -38.66 0.07
C GLN A 318 11.14 -37.69 -0.93
N LEU A 319 9.83 -37.47 -0.82
CA LEU A 319 9.11 -36.44 -1.62
C LEU A 319 9.66 -35.03 -1.35
N ARG A 320 9.86 -34.67 -0.09
CA ARG A 320 10.45 -33.39 0.30
C ARG A 320 11.89 -33.21 -0.17
N ASP A 321 12.71 -34.30 -0.05
CA ASP A 321 14.10 -34.29 -0.54
C ASP A 321 14.16 -34.08 -2.07
N ALA A 322 13.11 -34.50 -2.78
CA ALA A 322 12.94 -34.28 -4.21
C ALA A 322 12.29 -32.91 -4.55
N GLY A 323 12.12 -32.02 -3.56
CA GLY A 323 11.53 -30.69 -3.75
C GLY A 323 10.00 -30.67 -3.88
N ILE A 324 9.32 -31.79 -3.60
CA ILE A 324 7.87 -31.90 -3.67
C ILE A 324 7.27 -31.58 -2.30
N ALA A 325 6.54 -30.46 -2.19
CA ALA A 325 5.84 -30.06 -0.98
C ALA A 325 4.81 -31.13 -0.57
N SER A 326 5.05 -31.83 0.54
CA SER A 326 4.26 -32.97 0.98
C SER A 326 4.05 -33.01 2.48
N GLU A 327 2.94 -33.58 2.91
CA GLU A 327 2.64 -33.86 4.31
C GLU A 327 2.09 -35.27 4.50
N LEU A 328 2.31 -35.85 5.66
CA LEU A 328 1.68 -37.09 6.08
C LEU A 328 0.42 -36.75 6.86
N TYR A 329 -0.72 -37.36 6.48
CA TYR A 329 -1.94 -37.24 7.26
C TYR A 329 -1.73 -37.77 8.67
N PRO A 330 -1.93 -36.97 9.73
CA PRO A 330 -1.41 -37.31 11.06
C PRO A 330 -2.23 -38.32 11.84
N ALA A 331 -3.47 -38.59 11.42
CA ALA A 331 -4.39 -39.41 12.19
C ALA A 331 -4.64 -40.78 11.57
N LEU A 332 -4.54 -41.82 12.38
CA LEU A 332 -4.98 -43.17 12.02
C LEU A 332 -6.46 -43.41 12.38
N PRO A 333 -7.16 -44.33 11.69
CA PRO A 333 -8.53 -44.72 12.00
C PRO A 333 -8.64 -45.28 13.44
N LYS A 334 -9.46 -44.63 14.29
CA LYS A 334 -9.60 -44.99 15.69
C LYS A 334 -10.81 -45.88 15.99
N SER A 335 -11.87 -45.72 15.26
CA SER A 335 -13.16 -46.48 15.45
C SER A 335 -13.33 -47.56 14.40
N ASN A 336 -14.20 -48.57 14.69
CA ASN A 336 -14.52 -49.59 13.70
C ASN A 336 -15.12 -49.00 12.42
N LYS A 337 -15.97 -47.97 12.55
CA LYS A 337 -16.56 -47.25 11.40
C LYS A 337 -15.50 -46.53 10.57
N GLU A 338 -14.43 -46.00 11.19
CA GLU A 338 -13.32 -45.38 10.50
C GLU A 338 -12.40 -46.42 9.83
N LYS A 339 -12.25 -47.60 10.45
CA LYS A 339 -11.50 -48.70 9.87
C LYS A 339 -12.19 -49.34 8.64
N GLU A 340 -13.48 -49.23 8.53
CA GLU A 340 -14.24 -49.65 7.32
C GLU A 340 -13.99 -48.72 6.14
N LYS A 341 -13.74 -47.42 6.40
CA LYS A 341 -13.49 -46.39 5.37
C LYS A 341 -12.29 -45.54 5.77
N PRO A 342 -11.08 -46.10 5.83
CA PRO A 342 -9.91 -45.44 6.40
C PRO A 342 -9.47 -44.18 5.63
N MET A 343 -9.76 -44.12 4.32
CA MET A 343 -9.39 -42.99 3.46
C MET A 343 -10.40 -41.84 3.48
N LEU A 344 -11.58 -41.98 4.11
CA LEU A 344 -12.62 -40.94 4.05
C LEU A 344 -12.16 -39.60 4.64
N LYS A 345 -11.53 -39.63 5.82
CA LYS A 345 -11.03 -38.42 6.48
C LYS A 345 -9.85 -37.78 5.76
N PRO A 346 -8.79 -38.54 5.36
CA PRO A 346 -7.72 -37.99 4.53
C PRO A 346 -8.19 -37.38 3.22
N MET A 347 -9.13 -38.05 2.51
CA MET A 347 -9.66 -37.49 1.25
C MET A 347 -10.44 -36.19 1.46
N ASN A 348 -11.33 -36.15 2.47
CA ASN A 348 -12.05 -34.92 2.82
C ASN A 348 -11.10 -33.78 3.23
N TYR A 349 -9.99 -34.10 3.90
CA TYR A 349 -8.98 -33.11 4.24
C TYR A 349 -8.25 -32.60 2.98
N ALA A 350 -7.87 -33.50 2.08
CA ALA A 350 -7.26 -33.12 0.81
C ALA A 350 -8.19 -32.25 -0.05
N ASP A 351 -9.47 -32.62 -0.14
CA ASP A 351 -10.48 -31.85 -0.87
C ASP A 351 -10.68 -30.46 -0.24
N ALA A 352 -10.82 -30.38 1.08
CA ALA A 352 -11.04 -29.11 1.78
C ALA A 352 -9.86 -28.11 1.63
N LEU A 353 -8.66 -28.62 1.51
CA LEU A 353 -7.44 -27.82 1.30
C LEU A 353 -7.01 -27.72 -0.17
N ASN A 354 -7.77 -28.28 -1.10
CA ASN A 354 -7.46 -28.32 -2.54
C ASN A 354 -6.07 -28.93 -2.80
N ILE A 355 -5.67 -29.97 -2.05
CA ILE A 355 -4.40 -30.68 -2.29
C ILE A 355 -4.56 -31.50 -3.57
N PRO A 356 -3.71 -31.26 -4.60
CA PRO A 356 -3.93 -31.84 -5.92
C PRO A 356 -3.67 -33.36 -6.00
N TYR A 357 -2.82 -33.89 -5.15
CA TYR A 357 -2.47 -35.32 -5.18
C TYR A 357 -2.52 -35.96 -3.80
N THR A 358 -2.93 -37.21 -3.74
CA THR A 358 -2.75 -38.05 -2.55
C THR A 358 -1.97 -39.31 -2.90
N VAL A 359 -1.07 -39.73 -2.01
CA VAL A 359 -0.37 -41.02 -2.08
C VAL A 359 -0.94 -41.92 -1.01
N ILE A 360 -1.65 -42.94 -1.44
CA ILE A 360 -2.29 -43.91 -0.56
C ILE A 360 -1.35 -45.14 -0.44
N LEU A 361 -0.96 -45.45 0.79
CA LEU A 361 -0.10 -46.60 1.08
C LEU A 361 -0.94 -47.86 1.19
N LYS A 362 -0.54 -48.91 0.47
CA LYS A 362 -1.17 -50.22 0.59
C LYS A 362 -0.33 -51.18 1.42
N SER A 363 -0.98 -52.14 2.06
CA SER A 363 -0.29 -53.17 2.88
C SER A 363 0.57 -54.12 2.07
N ASP A 364 0.39 -54.19 0.75
CA ASP A 364 1.20 -55.01 -0.17
C ASP A 364 2.47 -54.30 -0.66
N GLY A 365 2.77 -53.11 -0.15
CA GLY A 365 3.95 -52.31 -0.52
C GLY A 365 3.78 -51.49 -1.80
N ASN A 366 2.64 -51.50 -2.44
CA ASN A 366 2.32 -50.68 -3.59
C ASN A 366 1.83 -49.28 -3.14
N TYR A 367 1.99 -48.28 -4.00
CA TYR A 367 1.53 -46.92 -3.77
C TYR A 367 0.49 -46.52 -4.82
N VAL A 368 -0.60 -45.93 -4.39
CA VAL A 368 -1.61 -45.38 -5.30
C VAL A 368 -1.48 -43.87 -5.31
N LEU A 369 -1.04 -43.31 -6.43
CA LEU A 369 -1.11 -41.89 -6.68
C LEU A 369 -2.52 -41.56 -7.20
N LYS A 370 -3.26 -40.72 -6.45
CA LYS A 370 -4.57 -40.21 -6.84
C LYS A 370 -4.47 -38.75 -7.19
N ASN A 371 -4.90 -38.39 -8.39
CA ASN A 371 -5.14 -37.02 -8.77
C ASN A 371 -6.54 -36.61 -8.25
N MET A 372 -6.57 -35.65 -7.34
CA MET A 372 -7.82 -35.22 -6.67
C MET A 372 -8.71 -34.42 -7.61
N THR A 373 -8.12 -33.67 -8.56
CA THR A 373 -8.87 -32.87 -9.55
C THR A 373 -9.51 -33.74 -10.62
N GLU A 374 -8.74 -34.64 -11.23
CA GLU A 374 -9.20 -35.51 -12.32
C GLU A 374 -9.89 -36.78 -11.79
N LYS A 375 -9.80 -37.05 -10.46
CA LYS A 375 -10.31 -38.24 -9.79
C LYS A 375 -9.79 -39.57 -10.37
N THR A 376 -8.56 -39.53 -10.92
CA THR A 376 -7.86 -40.69 -11.46
C THR A 376 -6.94 -41.31 -10.42
N GLU A 377 -6.76 -42.63 -10.47
CA GLU A 377 -5.89 -43.40 -9.58
C GLU A 377 -4.92 -44.23 -10.41
N THR A 378 -3.64 -44.19 -10.07
CA THR A 378 -2.58 -44.97 -10.76
C THR A 378 -1.69 -45.65 -9.72
N VAL A 379 -1.43 -46.92 -9.89
CA VAL A 379 -0.46 -47.67 -9.04
C VAL A 379 0.93 -47.42 -9.60
N LEU A 380 1.82 -46.85 -8.78
CA LEU A 380 3.18 -46.47 -9.19
C LEU A 380 4.19 -46.84 -8.10
N SER A 381 5.44 -47.00 -8.51
CA SER A 381 6.56 -47.00 -7.56
C SER A 381 6.82 -45.61 -7.02
N LEU A 382 7.50 -45.46 -5.87
CA LEU A 382 7.85 -44.16 -5.33
C LEU A 382 8.70 -43.31 -6.29
N ASN A 383 9.64 -43.95 -6.98
CA ASN A 383 10.48 -43.25 -7.97
C ASN A 383 9.65 -42.71 -9.13
N ASP A 384 8.65 -43.47 -9.62
CA ASP A 384 7.75 -43.02 -10.68
C ASP A 384 6.84 -41.90 -10.20
N ILE A 385 6.36 -41.93 -8.95
CA ILE A 385 5.60 -40.84 -8.32
C ILE A 385 6.43 -39.56 -8.27
N ILE A 386 7.68 -39.66 -7.79
CA ILE A 386 8.60 -38.52 -7.72
C ILE A 386 8.85 -37.97 -9.13
N HIS A 387 9.14 -38.81 -10.09
CA HIS A 387 9.35 -38.38 -11.48
C HIS A 387 8.11 -37.70 -12.07
N HIS A 388 6.95 -38.32 -11.91
CA HIS A 388 5.66 -37.77 -12.41
C HIS A 388 5.34 -36.38 -11.82
N LEU A 389 5.61 -36.21 -10.54
CA LEU A 389 5.32 -34.95 -9.84
C LEU A 389 6.38 -33.86 -10.06
N SER A 390 7.62 -34.25 -10.39
CA SER A 390 8.72 -33.33 -10.72
C SER A 390 8.61 -32.76 -12.15
N THR A 391 8.00 -33.51 -13.09
CA THR A 391 7.89 -33.10 -14.51
C THR A 391 6.66 -32.23 -14.81
N LYS A 392 5.74 -32.05 -13.87
CA LYS A 392 4.53 -31.22 -14.00
C LYS A 392 4.71 -29.81 -13.38
N HIS A 393 5.90 -29.24 -13.48
CA HIS A 393 6.20 -27.85 -13.11
C HIS A 393 6.20 -26.91 -14.30
#